data_207f9a0d464644ba79ad8c322ef3139c
#
_entry.id   207f9a0d464644ba79ad8c322ef3139c
#
_cell.length_a   1.000
_cell.length_b   1.000
_cell.length_c   1.000
_cell.angle_alpha   90.00
_cell.angle_beta   90.00
_cell.angle_gamma   90.00
#
_symmetry.space_group_name_H-M   'P 1'
#
loop_
_entity.id
_entity.type
_entity.pdbx_description
1 polymer ?
#
loop_
_entity_poly.entity_id
_entity_poly.type
_entity_poly.pdbx_seq_one_letter_code
_entity_poly.pdbx_strand_id
1 'polypeptide(L)'
;MQTASTAAPATGERVASFSYGKGFLVFLLIFGVVLLGLAGYVLYLGTILPHSAAGPVELNTSRGTPLNVSSPAMMIYATSAFLAVLGLIVLGLYGWQNKQRQTRYELYELGVAHTTRGARTYVPFAEIQDLYLFSSGQVAYTGLITNLAFRRTASEPFHRVQPSLKGFHTFMETFRELYLNARQPVVLDTLHAGGSVTFNCLNGAQVWRKRMGGDFLNVDTQPIVVSRDAVLIQNSVVPMSALRSMDHSRWNETIEIRDAAGKVVLSTLATGILSHDLFLSTLGLLMETPANDRPATAPTFA
;
A
#
# COMPACT_ATOMS: atom_id res chain seq x y z
N MET A 1 33.60 8.67 29.07
CA MET A 1 32.44 8.64 28.13
C MET A 1 32.54 7.35 27.34
N GLN A 2 31.81 6.29 27.76
CA GLN A 2 31.73 5.03 27.03
C GLN A 2 30.69 5.22 25.90
N THR A 3 31.15 5.19 24.67
CA THR A 3 30.30 5.07 23.49
C THR A 3 29.66 3.69 23.54
N ALA A 4 28.37 3.64 23.84
CA ALA A 4 27.56 2.43 23.70
C ALA A 4 27.67 1.97 22.25
N SER A 5 28.38 0.88 22.03
CA SER A 5 28.40 0.16 20.75
C SER A 5 26.99 -0.38 20.54
N THR A 6 26.19 0.31 19.72
CA THR A 6 24.90 -0.19 19.28
C THR A 6 25.16 -1.40 18.41
N ALA A 7 25.06 -2.59 18.99
CA ALA A 7 25.14 -3.84 18.24
C ALA A 7 24.14 -3.76 17.07
N ALA A 8 24.58 -4.08 15.86
CA ALA A 8 23.69 -4.13 14.71
C ALA A 8 22.52 -5.08 15.04
N PRO A 9 21.26 -4.70 14.78
CA PRO A 9 20.12 -5.54 15.10
C PRO A 9 20.29 -6.90 14.42
N ALA A 10 19.99 -7.97 15.15
CA ALA A 10 20.00 -9.33 14.60
C ALA A 10 18.97 -9.37 13.46
N THR A 11 19.43 -9.55 12.23
CA THR A 11 18.54 -9.54 11.05
C THR A 11 17.98 -10.92 10.73
N GLY A 12 18.60 -11.99 11.24
CA GLY A 12 18.34 -13.34 10.76
C GLY A 12 18.86 -13.59 9.33
N GLU A 13 18.51 -14.71 8.74
CA GLU A 13 18.88 -15.06 7.37
C GLU A 13 18.03 -14.25 6.37
N ARG A 14 18.61 -13.93 5.20
CA ARG A 14 17.89 -13.26 4.14
C ARG A 14 17.03 -14.27 3.39
N VAL A 15 15.71 -14.11 3.47
CA VAL A 15 14.71 -14.99 2.84
C VAL A 15 14.50 -14.66 1.37
N ALA A 16 14.32 -13.37 1.05
CA ALA A 16 14.01 -12.95 -0.32
C ALA A 16 14.44 -11.50 -0.63
N SER A 17 14.52 -11.18 -1.91
CA SER A 17 14.84 -9.84 -2.38
C SER A 17 13.97 -9.45 -3.56
N PHE A 18 13.42 -8.24 -3.51
CA PHE A 18 12.46 -7.71 -4.47
C PHE A 18 12.87 -6.33 -4.96
N SER A 19 12.59 -6.05 -6.23
CA SER A 19 12.89 -4.76 -6.84
C SER A 19 11.81 -4.40 -7.85
N TYR A 20 11.70 -3.11 -8.16
CA TYR A 20 10.75 -2.65 -9.17
C TYR A 20 11.21 -3.02 -10.58
N GLY A 21 10.26 -3.46 -11.42
CA GLY A 21 10.52 -3.80 -12.81
C GLY A 21 10.92 -2.56 -13.63
N LYS A 22 11.96 -2.68 -14.46
CA LYS A 22 12.47 -1.60 -15.33
C LYS A 22 11.84 -1.61 -16.73
N GLY A 23 11.11 -2.66 -17.14
CA GLY A 23 10.59 -2.81 -18.50
C GLY A 23 9.71 -1.64 -18.93
N PHE A 24 8.78 -1.21 -18.10
CA PHE A 24 7.93 -0.06 -18.38
C PHE A 24 8.73 1.28 -18.48
N LEU A 25 9.79 1.43 -17.71
CA LEU A 25 10.68 2.59 -17.83
C LEU A 25 11.40 2.64 -19.16
N VAL A 26 11.92 1.49 -19.61
CA VAL A 26 12.57 1.37 -20.92
C VAL A 26 11.59 1.69 -22.04
N PHE A 27 10.35 1.19 -21.95
CA PHE A 27 9.29 1.54 -22.90
C PHE A 27 9.02 3.05 -22.95
N LEU A 28 8.84 3.71 -21.80
CA LEU A 28 8.60 5.17 -21.75
C LEU A 28 9.77 5.97 -22.36
N LEU A 29 11.01 5.54 -22.06
CA LEU A 29 12.20 6.19 -22.62
C LEU A 29 12.23 6.08 -24.14
N ILE A 30 12.09 4.86 -24.68
CA ILE A 30 12.10 4.63 -26.13
C ILE A 30 10.96 5.39 -26.78
N PHE A 31 9.74 5.30 -26.23
CA PHE A 31 8.57 5.97 -26.79
C PHE A 31 8.71 7.50 -26.80
N GLY A 32 9.22 8.09 -25.73
CA GLY A 32 9.50 9.53 -25.68
C GLY A 32 10.53 9.98 -26.70
N VAL A 33 11.61 9.19 -26.85
CA VAL A 33 12.66 9.48 -27.86
C VAL A 33 12.11 9.35 -29.28
N VAL A 34 11.29 8.34 -29.57
CA VAL A 34 10.63 8.15 -30.88
C VAL A 34 9.72 9.34 -31.20
N LEU A 35 8.91 9.81 -30.25
CA LEU A 35 8.05 10.98 -30.45
C LEU A 35 8.86 12.25 -30.78
N LEU A 36 9.97 12.48 -30.09
CA LEU A 36 10.86 13.61 -30.39
C LEU A 36 11.54 13.46 -31.76
N GLY A 37 11.94 12.23 -32.11
CA GLY A 37 12.48 11.93 -33.45
C GLY A 37 11.46 12.20 -34.55
N LEU A 38 10.19 11.79 -34.35
CA LEU A 38 9.10 12.09 -35.28
C LEU A 38 8.82 13.59 -35.38
N ALA A 39 8.85 14.32 -34.26
CA ALA A 39 8.70 15.77 -34.28
C ALA A 39 9.78 16.46 -35.13
N GLY A 40 11.03 16.04 -34.95
CA GLY A 40 12.16 16.54 -35.78
C GLY A 40 12.03 16.14 -37.26
N TYR A 41 11.57 14.91 -37.54
CA TYR A 41 11.34 14.44 -38.90
C TYR A 41 10.23 15.25 -39.62
N VAL A 42 9.12 15.51 -38.91
CA VAL A 42 8.02 16.36 -39.43
C VAL A 42 8.52 17.78 -39.76
N LEU A 43 9.35 18.38 -38.90
CA LEU A 43 10.00 19.67 -39.19
C LEU A 43 10.89 19.59 -40.41
N TYR A 44 11.72 18.55 -40.53
CA TYR A 44 12.59 18.32 -41.67
C TYR A 44 11.80 18.18 -42.98
N LEU A 45 10.69 17.44 -42.97
CA LEU A 45 9.79 17.37 -44.14
C LEU A 45 9.26 18.79 -44.54
N GLY A 46 8.95 19.62 -43.54
CA GLY A 46 8.52 21.01 -43.78
C GLY A 46 9.56 21.88 -44.50
N THR A 47 10.85 21.56 -44.40
CA THR A 47 11.92 22.27 -45.10
C THR A 47 12.12 21.82 -46.54
N ILE A 48 11.74 20.56 -46.86
CA ILE A 48 11.92 19.97 -48.19
C ILE A 48 10.69 20.15 -49.07
N LEU A 49 9.48 20.20 -48.49
CA LEU A 49 8.24 20.32 -49.23
C LEU A 49 8.16 21.72 -49.86
N PRO A 50 7.83 21.83 -51.20
CA PRO A 50 7.71 23.10 -51.86
C PRO A 50 6.60 23.95 -51.22
N HIS A 51 6.91 25.20 -50.87
CA HIS A 51 6.00 26.16 -50.23
C HIS A 51 4.90 26.69 -51.17
N SER A 52 4.74 26.12 -52.38
CA SER A 52 3.87 26.57 -53.45
C SER A 52 2.38 26.30 -53.26
N ALA A 53 1.98 25.59 -52.20
CA ALA A 53 0.57 25.41 -51.87
C ALA A 53 0.11 26.51 -50.87
N ALA A 54 -0.03 27.74 -51.38
CA ALA A 54 -0.63 28.84 -50.60
C ALA A 54 -2.17 28.73 -50.67
N GLY A 55 -2.79 28.08 -49.72
CA GLY A 55 -4.25 28.02 -49.59
C GLY A 55 -4.66 27.41 -48.25
N PRO A 56 -5.84 27.77 -47.75
CA PRO A 56 -6.36 27.14 -46.53
C PRO A 56 -6.64 25.65 -46.78
N VAL A 57 -6.15 24.78 -45.88
CA VAL A 57 -6.44 23.34 -45.92
C VAL A 57 -7.63 23.08 -45.01
N GLU A 58 -8.72 22.60 -45.61
CA GLU A 58 -9.89 22.13 -44.86
C GLU A 58 -9.71 20.65 -44.45
N LEU A 59 -9.58 20.41 -43.16
CA LEU A 59 -9.57 19.04 -42.62
C LEU A 59 -10.96 18.69 -42.09
N ASN A 60 -11.64 17.80 -42.79
CA ASN A 60 -12.88 17.19 -42.27
C ASN A 60 -12.55 16.18 -41.18
N THR A 61 -12.88 16.53 -39.94
CA THR A 61 -12.82 15.53 -38.84
C THR A 61 -13.97 14.54 -38.97
N SER A 62 -13.77 13.32 -38.51
CA SER A 62 -14.81 12.25 -38.47
C SER A 62 -16.10 12.63 -37.74
N ARG A 63 -16.12 13.78 -37.04
CA ARG A 63 -17.30 14.36 -36.35
C ARG A 63 -17.91 15.55 -37.10
N GLY A 64 -17.52 15.82 -38.34
CA GLY A 64 -18.14 16.83 -39.18
C GLY A 64 -17.78 18.29 -38.85
N THR A 65 -16.85 18.54 -37.92
CA THR A 65 -16.34 19.92 -37.70
C THR A 65 -15.15 20.19 -38.59
N PRO A 66 -15.24 21.14 -39.54
CA PRO A 66 -14.12 21.52 -40.41
C PRO A 66 -13.08 22.26 -39.56
N LEU A 67 -11.83 21.78 -39.56
CA LEU A 67 -10.68 22.49 -39.04
C LEU A 67 -10.02 23.24 -40.20
N ASN A 68 -10.19 24.56 -40.24
CA ASN A 68 -9.54 25.42 -41.21
C ASN A 68 -8.13 25.78 -40.72
N VAL A 69 -7.10 25.26 -41.40
CA VAL A 69 -5.70 25.58 -41.13
C VAL A 69 -5.25 26.59 -42.19
N SER A 70 -4.75 27.74 -41.74
CA SER A 70 -4.43 28.91 -42.59
C SER A 70 -3.33 28.64 -43.61
N SER A 71 -2.46 27.66 -43.38
CA SER A 71 -1.45 27.20 -44.33
C SER A 71 -0.91 25.80 -44.02
N PRO A 72 -0.40 25.06 -45.02
CA PRO A 72 0.27 23.76 -44.81
C PRO A 72 1.48 23.85 -43.85
N ALA A 73 2.21 24.95 -43.88
CA ALA A 73 3.34 25.24 -42.98
C ALA A 73 2.89 25.30 -41.51
N MET A 74 1.78 25.96 -41.23
CA MET A 74 1.21 26.02 -39.85
C MET A 74 0.84 24.65 -39.35
N MET A 75 0.29 23.77 -40.20
CA MET A 75 -0.05 22.38 -39.84
C MET A 75 1.20 21.57 -39.47
N ILE A 76 2.28 21.72 -40.24
CA ILE A 76 3.56 21.02 -39.97
C ILE A 76 4.13 21.47 -38.62
N TYR A 77 4.20 22.81 -38.38
CA TYR A 77 4.70 23.35 -37.12
C TYR A 77 3.81 22.92 -35.91
N ALA A 78 2.48 22.99 -36.08
CA ALA A 78 1.56 22.57 -35.01
C ALA A 78 1.69 21.08 -34.69
N THR A 79 1.78 20.21 -35.71
CA THR A 79 1.96 18.76 -35.52
C THR A 79 3.31 18.46 -34.87
N SER A 80 4.38 19.11 -35.34
CA SER A 80 5.70 18.93 -34.75
C SER A 80 5.74 19.41 -33.29
N ALA A 81 5.19 20.58 -33.01
CA ALA A 81 5.10 21.11 -31.64
C ALA A 81 4.28 20.20 -30.74
N PHE A 82 3.16 19.65 -31.20
CA PHE A 82 2.34 18.68 -30.46
C PHE A 82 3.13 17.42 -30.13
N LEU A 83 3.81 16.83 -31.11
CA LEU A 83 4.64 15.62 -30.91
C LEU A 83 5.80 15.90 -29.95
N ALA A 84 6.44 17.08 -30.06
CA ALA A 84 7.53 17.45 -29.16
C ALA A 84 7.05 17.61 -27.72
N VAL A 85 5.93 18.28 -27.49
CA VAL A 85 5.32 18.44 -26.17
C VAL A 85 4.93 17.07 -25.57
N LEU A 86 4.30 16.22 -26.38
CA LEU A 86 3.93 14.87 -25.95
C LEU A 86 5.17 14.03 -25.58
N GLY A 87 6.22 14.10 -26.40
CA GLY A 87 7.49 13.43 -26.12
C GLY A 87 8.15 13.91 -24.82
N LEU A 88 8.14 15.24 -24.58
CA LEU A 88 8.65 15.81 -23.33
C LEU A 88 7.83 15.39 -22.11
N ILE A 89 6.50 15.33 -22.23
CA ILE A 89 5.61 14.82 -21.15
C ILE A 89 5.97 13.36 -20.82
N VAL A 90 6.12 12.51 -21.84
CA VAL A 90 6.48 11.10 -21.65
C VAL A 90 7.85 10.95 -20.99
N LEU A 91 8.85 11.74 -21.39
CA LEU A 91 10.17 11.75 -20.75
C LEU A 91 10.12 12.30 -19.31
N GLY A 92 9.27 13.28 -19.04
CA GLY A 92 8.99 13.78 -17.70
C GLY A 92 8.39 12.67 -16.80
N LEU A 93 7.41 11.92 -17.33
CA LEU A 93 6.83 10.74 -16.65
C LEU A 93 7.87 9.65 -16.41
N TYR A 94 8.76 9.39 -17.38
CA TYR A 94 9.88 8.48 -17.18
C TYR A 94 10.77 8.91 -16.00
N GLY A 95 11.19 10.17 -15.96
CA GLY A 95 12.03 10.69 -14.88
C GLY A 95 11.36 10.59 -13.51
N TRP A 96 10.08 10.92 -13.42
CA TRP A 96 9.28 10.80 -12.20
C TRP A 96 9.12 9.35 -11.74
N GLN A 97 8.72 8.46 -12.65
CA GLN A 97 8.58 7.03 -12.38
C GLN A 97 9.92 6.37 -11.99
N ASN A 98 11.02 6.77 -12.63
CA ASN A 98 12.35 6.26 -12.31
C ASN A 98 12.75 6.61 -10.86
N LYS A 99 12.44 7.82 -10.39
CA LYS A 99 12.69 8.20 -8.99
C LYS A 99 11.90 7.33 -8.00
N GLN A 100 10.66 6.99 -8.32
CA GLN A 100 9.81 6.16 -7.44
C GLN A 100 10.24 4.69 -7.39
N ARG A 101 10.88 4.19 -8.46
CA ARG A 101 11.27 2.77 -8.60
C ARG A 101 12.71 2.46 -8.15
N GLN A 102 13.37 3.38 -7.46
CA GLN A 102 14.73 3.18 -6.97
C GLN A 102 14.80 2.38 -5.66
N THR A 103 13.67 2.00 -5.09
CA THR A 103 13.61 1.25 -3.84
C THR A 103 13.74 -0.24 -4.11
N ARG A 104 14.59 -0.91 -3.33
CA ARG A 104 14.74 -2.36 -3.28
C ARG A 104 14.37 -2.83 -1.88
N TYR A 105 13.67 -3.95 -1.79
CA TYR A 105 13.28 -4.59 -0.54
C TYR A 105 14.02 -5.90 -0.37
N GLU A 106 14.45 -6.17 0.86
CA GLU A 106 15.05 -7.44 1.27
C GLU A 106 14.31 -7.90 2.52
N LEU A 107 13.72 -9.08 2.46
CA LEU A 107 13.07 -9.73 3.59
C LEU A 107 14.08 -10.62 4.30
N TYR A 108 14.16 -10.46 5.59
CA TYR A 108 14.92 -11.26 6.52
C TYR A 108 13.95 -11.97 7.46
N GLU A 109 14.40 -13.01 8.14
CA GLU A 109 13.57 -13.73 9.12
C GLU A 109 12.98 -12.81 10.19
N LEU A 110 13.77 -11.82 10.66
CA LEU A 110 13.39 -10.95 11.77
C LEU A 110 13.01 -9.52 11.35
N GLY A 111 13.00 -9.19 10.06
CA GLY A 111 12.66 -7.85 9.63
C GLY A 111 12.76 -7.61 8.15
N VAL A 112 12.46 -6.38 7.75
CA VAL A 112 12.54 -5.90 6.38
C VAL A 112 13.58 -4.81 6.24
N ALA A 113 14.47 -4.94 5.26
CA ALA A 113 15.35 -3.85 4.84
C ALA A 113 14.82 -3.25 3.53
N HIS A 114 14.82 -1.94 3.44
CA HIS A 114 14.59 -1.25 2.20
C HIS A 114 15.74 -0.30 1.90
N THR A 115 16.19 -0.32 0.67
CA THR A 115 17.26 0.55 0.19
C THR A 115 16.64 1.53 -0.80
N THR A 116 16.69 2.82 -0.48
CA THR A 116 16.18 3.89 -1.35
C THR A 116 17.31 4.87 -1.63
N ARG A 117 17.67 5.05 -2.89
CA ARG A 117 18.78 5.94 -3.33
C ARG A 117 20.11 5.69 -2.61
N GLY A 118 20.40 4.41 -2.32
CA GLY A 118 21.63 4.01 -1.63
C GLY A 118 21.55 4.04 -0.10
N ALA A 119 20.58 4.70 0.50
CA ALA A 119 20.35 4.63 1.93
C ALA A 119 19.58 3.35 2.28
N ARG A 120 20.15 2.53 3.15
CA ARG A 120 19.54 1.28 3.63
C ARG A 120 18.96 1.51 5.02
N THR A 121 17.67 1.20 5.16
CA THR A 121 16.95 1.22 6.44
C THR A 121 16.47 -0.19 6.73
N TYR A 122 16.68 -0.66 7.96
CA TYR A 122 16.18 -1.95 8.45
C TYR A 122 15.10 -1.70 9.50
N VAL A 123 14.01 -2.42 9.42
CA VAL A 123 12.89 -2.37 10.36
C VAL A 123 12.62 -3.79 10.87
N PRO A 124 12.85 -4.08 12.16
CA PRO A 124 12.49 -5.36 12.76
C PRO A 124 10.98 -5.58 12.71
N PHE A 125 10.52 -6.79 12.38
CA PHE A 125 9.09 -7.11 12.39
C PHE A 125 8.47 -6.95 13.79
N ALA A 126 9.22 -7.26 14.84
CA ALA A 126 8.78 -7.09 16.22
C ALA A 126 8.46 -5.63 16.59
N GLU A 127 9.05 -4.65 15.91
CA GLU A 127 8.80 -3.22 16.12
C GLU A 127 7.63 -2.68 15.30
N ILE A 128 7.17 -3.41 14.26
CA ILE A 128 6.05 -2.96 13.43
C ILE A 128 4.75 -3.06 14.22
N GLN A 129 4.16 -1.92 14.55
CA GLN A 129 2.87 -1.84 15.22
C GLN A 129 1.73 -2.05 14.23
N ASP A 130 1.79 -1.35 13.10
CA ASP A 130 0.71 -1.33 12.12
C ASP A 130 1.17 -1.88 10.77
N LEU A 131 0.52 -2.96 10.33
CA LEU A 131 0.60 -3.50 8.98
C LEU A 131 -0.75 -3.24 8.30
N TYR A 132 -0.76 -2.40 7.28
CA TYR A 132 -1.95 -1.99 6.56
C TYR A 132 -1.98 -2.59 5.15
N LEU A 133 -2.96 -3.46 4.91
CA LEU A 133 -3.23 -4.07 3.63
C LEU A 133 -4.47 -3.39 3.02
N PHE A 134 -4.37 -2.86 1.80
CA PHE A 134 -5.48 -2.14 1.20
C PHE A 134 -5.50 -2.24 -0.32
N SER A 135 -6.67 -1.98 -0.88
CA SER A 135 -6.87 -1.90 -2.33
C SER A 135 -6.92 -0.45 -2.78
N SER A 136 -6.37 -0.15 -3.94
CA SER A 136 -6.38 1.20 -4.50
C SER A 136 -6.70 1.19 -5.99
N GLY A 137 -7.29 2.30 -6.49
CA GLY A 137 -7.68 2.46 -7.89
C GLY A 137 -8.93 1.66 -8.25
N GLN A 138 -9.10 1.34 -9.53
CA GLN A 138 -10.27 0.59 -10.04
C GLN A 138 -10.41 -0.82 -9.42
N VAL A 139 -9.29 -1.41 -8.98
CA VAL A 139 -9.26 -2.72 -8.35
C VAL A 139 -9.80 -2.68 -6.91
N ALA A 140 -10.00 -1.49 -6.33
CA ALA A 140 -10.57 -1.35 -4.98
C ALA A 140 -11.97 -1.96 -4.83
N TYR A 141 -12.70 -2.12 -5.93
CA TYR A 141 -14.03 -2.74 -5.96
C TYR A 141 -13.99 -4.27 -6.06
N THR A 142 -12.85 -4.88 -6.34
CA THR A 142 -12.71 -6.34 -6.52
C THR A 142 -12.27 -7.05 -5.25
N GLY A 143 -12.01 -6.33 -4.17
CA GLY A 143 -11.50 -6.89 -2.92
C GLY A 143 -10.05 -7.34 -2.95
N LEU A 144 -9.40 -7.28 -4.09
CA LEU A 144 -7.99 -7.68 -4.20
C LEU A 144 -7.07 -6.70 -3.49
N ILE A 145 -6.26 -7.20 -2.58
CA ILE A 145 -5.22 -6.40 -1.90
C ILE A 145 -4.14 -6.06 -2.91
N THR A 146 -3.97 -4.77 -3.16
CA THR A 146 -3.01 -4.25 -4.14
C THR A 146 -1.89 -3.43 -3.52
N ASN A 147 -1.95 -3.14 -2.23
CA ASN A 147 -0.95 -2.35 -1.53
C ASN A 147 -0.70 -2.92 -0.14
N LEU A 148 0.54 -2.76 0.29
CA LEU A 148 0.97 -3.03 1.65
C LEU A 148 1.66 -1.76 2.17
N ALA A 149 1.34 -1.38 3.40
CA ALA A 149 2.04 -0.31 4.10
C ALA A 149 2.28 -0.73 5.55
N PHE A 150 3.37 -0.27 6.14
CA PHE A 150 3.70 -0.58 7.53
C PHE A 150 4.33 0.63 8.22
N ARG A 151 4.23 0.68 9.55
CA ARG A 151 4.89 1.67 10.39
C ARG A 151 5.20 1.08 11.76
N ARG A 152 6.23 1.60 12.43
CA ARG A 152 6.61 1.15 13.77
C ARG A 152 5.70 1.67 14.86
N THR A 153 5.28 2.92 14.73
CA THR A 153 4.40 3.57 15.71
C THR A 153 3.29 4.35 15.02
N ALA A 154 2.21 4.64 15.73
CA ALA A 154 1.09 5.41 15.19
C ALA A 154 1.48 6.85 14.77
N SER A 155 2.56 7.40 15.32
CA SER A 155 3.08 8.74 14.98
C SER A 155 3.98 8.76 13.75
N GLU A 156 4.47 7.60 13.29
CA GLU A 156 5.30 7.51 12.08
C GLU A 156 4.44 7.47 10.81
N PRO A 157 4.92 8.05 9.70
CA PRO A 157 4.26 7.90 8.42
C PRO A 157 4.34 6.45 7.95
N PHE A 158 3.32 6.00 7.23
CA PHE A 158 3.35 4.68 6.62
C PHE A 158 4.41 4.56 5.52
N HIS A 159 5.22 3.52 5.61
CA HIS A 159 6.07 3.10 4.51
C HIS A 159 5.26 2.22 3.55
N ARG A 160 5.01 2.73 2.33
CA ARG A 160 4.17 2.05 1.33
C ARG A 160 5.01 1.22 0.37
N VAL A 161 4.58 -0.01 0.15
CA VAL A 161 5.06 -0.89 -0.92
C VAL A 161 4.03 -0.88 -2.06
N GLN A 162 4.46 -0.49 -3.25
CA GLN A 162 3.55 -0.32 -4.39
C GLN A 162 3.36 -1.64 -5.15
N PRO A 163 2.19 -1.86 -5.79
CA PRO A 163 1.88 -3.07 -6.54
C PRO A 163 2.76 -3.28 -7.78
N SER A 164 3.47 -2.24 -8.22
CA SER A 164 4.45 -2.33 -9.32
C SER A 164 5.76 -3.03 -8.94
N LEU A 165 5.93 -3.43 -7.67
CA LEU A 165 7.04 -4.29 -7.24
C LEU A 165 6.97 -5.63 -7.98
N LYS A 166 8.08 -6.07 -8.57
CA LYS A 166 8.12 -7.37 -9.23
C LYS A 166 7.94 -8.49 -8.21
N GLY A 167 6.90 -9.33 -8.40
CA GLY A 167 6.53 -10.37 -7.45
C GLY A 167 5.82 -9.81 -6.19
N PHE A 168 5.03 -8.74 -6.33
CA PHE A 168 4.33 -8.09 -5.21
C PHE A 168 3.50 -9.06 -4.35
N HIS A 169 2.78 -10.00 -4.97
CA HIS A 169 1.98 -10.98 -4.21
C HIS A 169 2.87 -11.87 -3.33
N THR A 170 3.93 -12.43 -3.90
CA THR A 170 4.90 -13.23 -3.14
C THR A 170 5.56 -12.41 -2.04
N PHE A 171 5.92 -11.15 -2.33
CA PHE A 171 6.44 -10.23 -1.31
C PHE A 171 5.44 -10.07 -0.16
N MET A 172 4.17 -9.79 -0.48
CA MET A 172 3.12 -9.56 0.50
C MET A 172 2.86 -10.80 1.37
N GLU A 173 2.76 -11.98 0.76
CA GLU A 173 2.56 -13.26 1.46
C GLU A 173 3.73 -13.57 2.39
N THR A 174 4.96 -13.52 1.88
CA THR A 174 6.17 -13.76 2.69
C THR A 174 6.31 -12.72 3.80
N PHE A 175 6.03 -11.44 3.53
CA PHE A 175 6.07 -10.39 4.55
C PHE A 175 5.07 -10.67 5.67
N ARG A 176 3.82 -11.04 5.34
CA ARG A 176 2.76 -11.33 6.32
C ARG A 176 3.13 -12.53 7.20
N GLU A 177 3.66 -13.59 6.59
CA GLU A 177 4.09 -14.79 7.31
C GLU A 177 5.22 -14.47 8.29
N LEU A 178 6.30 -13.83 7.82
CA LEU A 178 7.44 -13.47 8.65
C LEU A 178 7.05 -12.48 9.77
N TYR A 179 6.20 -11.49 9.44
CA TYR A 179 5.69 -10.55 10.42
C TYR A 179 4.88 -11.25 11.51
N LEU A 180 3.97 -12.14 11.14
CA LEU A 180 3.15 -12.90 12.08
C LEU A 180 4.04 -13.76 12.99
N ASN A 181 4.99 -14.51 12.41
CA ASN A 181 5.90 -15.38 13.15
C ASN A 181 6.78 -14.61 14.15
N ALA A 182 7.23 -13.41 13.80
CA ALA A 182 8.07 -12.61 14.67
C ALA A 182 7.27 -11.83 15.73
N ARG A 183 6.07 -11.34 15.38
CA ARG A 183 5.30 -10.44 16.25
C ARG A 183 4.35 -11.18 17.20
N GLN A 184 3.77 -12.30 16.77
CA GLN A 184 2.80 -13.05 17.56
C GLN A 184 3.35 -13.53 18.91
N PRO A 185 4.57 -14.10 19.02
CA PRO A 185 5.13 -14.46 20.32
C PRO A 185 5.24 -13.27 21.27
N VAL A 186 5.71 -12.12 20.78
CA VAL A 186 5.85 -10.88 21.57
C VAL A 186 4.51 -10.40 22.12
N VAL A 187 3.46 -10.48 21.29
CA VAL A 187 2.08 -10.14 21.70
C VAL A 187 1.58 -11.10 22.76
N LEU A 188 1.74 -12.39 22.55
CA LEU A 188 1.29 -13.42 23.51
C LEU A 188 2.03 -13.31 24.84
N ASP A 189 3.34 -13.10 24.82
CA ASP A 189 4.14 -12.91 26.05
C ASP A 189 3.66 -11.68 26.83
N THR A 190 3.35 -10.58 26.13
CA THR A 190 2.79 -9.37 26.76
C THR A 190 1.44 -9.67 27.42
N LEU A 191 0.55 -10.41 26.74
CA LEU A 191 -0.76 -10.76 27.26
C LEU A 191 -0.67 -11.75 28.42
N HIS A 192 0.23 -12.73 28.37
CA HIS A 192 0.49 -13.70 29.44
C HIS A 192 1.08 -13.02 30.69
N ALA A 193 1.88 -11.97 30.50
CA ALA A 193 2.40 -11.17 31.59
C ALA A 193 1.33 -10.23 32.25
N GLY A 194 0.07 -10.30 31.78
CA GLY A 194 -1.03 -9.46 32.26
C GLY A 194 -1.07 -8.05 31.62
N GLY A 195 -0.26 -7.81 30.60
CA GLY A 195 -0.31 -6.57 29.84
C GLY A 195 -1.47 -6.52 28.84
N SER A 196 -1.53 -5.44 28.08
CA SER A 196 -2.48 -5.26 26.99
C SER A 196 -1.77 -4.87 25.68
N VAL A 197 -2.40 -5.20 24.56
CA VAL A 197 -1.88 -4.87 23.23
C VAL A 197 -2.94 -4.08 22.46
N THR A 198 -2.52 -2.99 21.84
CA THR A 198 -3.41 -2.12 21.05
C THR A 198 -3.28 -2.45 19.57
N PHE A 199 -4.42 -2.75 18.97
CA PHE A 199 -4.59 -2.83 17.52
C PHE A 199 -5.36 -1.61 17.05
N ASN A 200 -4.99 -1.10 15.89
CA ASN A 200 -5.63 0.06 15.31
C ASN A 200 -6.67 -0.36 14.27
N CYS A 201 -7.87 0.22 14.34
CA CYS A 201 -8.96 -0.05 13.41
C CYS A 201 -9.39 1.23 12.72
N LEU A 202 -9.61 1.16 11.41
CA LEU A 202 -10.16 2.24 10.61
C LEU A 202 -11.67 2.32 10.81
N ASN A 203 -12.22 3.52 10.86
CA ASN A 203 -13.66 3.69 10.76
C ASN A 203 -14.15 3.25 9.36
N GLY A 204 -15.17 2.38 9.29
CA GLY A 204 -15.68 1.84 8.03
C GLY A 204 -16.08 2.92 7.02
N ALA A 205 -16.68 4.02 7.45
CA ALA A 205 -16.99 5.16 6.58
C ALA A 205 -15.76 5.82 5.98
N GLN A 206 -14.64 5.84 6.71
CA GLN A 206 -13.37 6.37 6.22
C GLN A 206 -12.73 5.44 5.18
N VAL A 207 -12.81 4.13 5.37
CA VAL A 207 -12.25 3.15 4.41
C VAL A 207 -12.81 3.40 3.01
N TRP A 208 -14.12 3.54 2.89
CA TRP A 208 -14.77 3.82 1.60
C TRP A 208 -14.38 5.18 1.02
N ARG A 209 -14.41 6.25 1.82
CA ARG A 209 -14.04 7.60 1.38
C ARG A 209 -12.58 7.68 0.92
N LYS A 210 -11.66 7.05 1.64
CA LYS A 210 -10.24 7.01 1.31
C LYS A 210 -9.95 6.17 0.06
N ARG A 211 -10.70 5.09 -0.16
CA ARG A 211 -10.64 4.31 -1.42
C ARG A 211 -10.95 5.17 -2.64
N MET A 212 -11.90 6.11 -2.53
CA MET A 212 -12.27 7.02 -3.63
C MET A 212 -11.38 8.25 -3.75
N GLY A 213 -10.86 8.77 -2.65
CA GLY A 213 -10.12 10.04 -2.60
C GLY A 213 -8.61 9.96 -2.88
N GLY A 214 -8.02 8.76 -2.97
CA GLY A 214 -6.59 8.57 -3.27
C GLY A 214 -5.61 8.83 -2.12
N ASP A 215 -6.06 9.32 -0.96
CA ASP A 215 -5.24 9.56 0.24
C ASP A 215 -5.35 8.38 1.23
N PHE A 216 -4.80 7.24 0.82
CA PHE A 216 -4.97 5.97 1.54
C PHE A 216 -4.18 5.88 2.86
N LEU A 217 -3.11 6.65 3.01
CA LEU A 217 -2.17 6.51 4.12
C LEU A 217 -2.44 7.50 5.28
N ASN A 218 -3.19 8.55 5.01
CA ASN A 218 -3.63 9.50 6.03
C ASN A 218 -4.95 9.01 6.65
N VAL A 219 -4.84 8.09 7.61
CA VAL A 219 -5.99 7.41 8.22
C VAL A 219 -6.09 7.71 9.70
N ASP A 220 -7.30 8.06 10.15
CA ASP A 220 -7.62 8.13 11.56
C ASP A 220 -8.03 6.74 12.05
N THR A 221 -7.41 6.30 13.12
CA THR A 221 -7.64 4.97 13.68
C THR A 221 -8.29 5.06 15.04
N GLN A 222 -9.12 4.08 15.36
CA GLN A 222 -9.66 3.84 16.68
C GLN A 222 -8.95 2.64 17.30
N PRO A 223 -8.52 2.72 18.56
CA PRO A 223 -7.85 1.62 19.21
C PRO A 223 -8.82 0.49 19.57
N ILE A 224 -8.38 -0.75 19.35
CA ILE A 224 -8.95 -1.95 19.92
C ILE A 224 -7.89 -2.46 20.90
N VAL A 225 -8.17 -2.43 22.19
CA VAL A 225 -7.21 -2.89 23.19
C VAL A 225 -7.57 -4.31 23.60
N VAL A 226 -6.65 -5.22 23.42
CA VAL A 226 -6.78 -6.64 23.79
C VAL A 226 -5.96 -6.91 25.03
N SER A 227 -6.59 -7.47 26.03
CA SER A 227 -5.96 -8.07 27.20
C SER A 227 -6.25 -9.57 27.22
N ARG A 228 -5.63 -10.31 28.13
CA ARG A 228 -5.89 -11.75 28.30
C ARG A 228 -7.36 -12.03 28.57
N ASP A 229 -8.04 -11.18 29.32
CA ASP A 229 -9.38 -11.46 29.87
C ASP A 229 -10.50 -10.68 29.19
N ALA A 230 -10.18 -9.62 28.45
CA ALA A 230 -11.17 -8.77 27.80
C ALA A 230 -10.65 -8.03 26.58
N VAL A 231 -11.57 -7.57 25.75
CA VAL A 231 -11.31 -6.68 24.61
C VAL A 231 -12.06 -5.38 24.85
N LEU A 232 -11.37 -4.24 24.73
CA LEU A 232 -11.95 -2.90 24.75
C LEU A 232 -12.15 -2.41 23.33
N ILE A 233 -13.39 -2.18 22.93
CA ILE A 233 -13.78 -1.70 21.60
C ILE A 233 -14.68 -0.49 21.78
N GLN A 234 -14.32 0.67 21.25
CA GLN A 234 -15.15 1.89 21.27
C GLN A 234 -15.72 2.21 22.69
N ASN A 235 -14.89 2.15 23.71
CA ASN A 235 -15.27 2.35 25.12
C ASN A 235 -16.17 1.24 25.72
N SER A 236 -16.40 0.13 25.03
CA SER A 236 -17.12 -1.05 25.53
C SER A 236 -16.14 -2.14 25.88
N VAL A 237 -16.13 -2.56 27.14
CA VAL A 237 -15.33 -3.68 27.61
C VAL A 237 -16.13 -4.96 27.41
N VAL A 238 -15.61 -5.90 26.64
CA VAL A 238 -16.21 -7.20 26.38
C VAL A 238 -15.30 -8.29 26.95
N PRO A 239 -15.78 -9.07 27.94
CA PRO A 239 -14.98 -10.19 28.47
C PRO A 239 -14.63 -11.18 27.36
N MET A 240 -13.42 -11.72 27.36
CA MET A 240 -12.97 -12.72 26.40
C MET A 240 -13.85 -13.98 26.47
N SER A 241 -14.32 -14.34 27.67
CA SER A 241 -15.25 -15.46 27.89
C SER A 241 -16.64 -15.26 27.27
N ALA A 242 -17.03 -14.02 26.98
CA ALA A 242 -18.29 -13.70 26.31
C ALA A 242 -18.20 -13.80 24.78
N LEU A 243 -17.02 -13.78 24.20
CA LEU A 243 -16.83 -13.92 22.74
C LEU A 243 -17.06 -15.39 22.33
N ARG A 244 -17.77 -15.60 21.23
CA ARG A 244 -18.17 -16.96 20.77
C ARG A 244 -17.78 -17.27 19.36
N SER A 245 -17.94 -16.31 18.45
CA SER A 245 -17.59 -16.54 17.04
C SER A 245 -16.89 -15.34 16.45
N MET A 246 -16.05 -15.66 15.52
CA MET A 246 -15.34 -14.71 14.68
C MET A 246 -15.62 -15.12 13.24
N ASP A 247 -16.58 -14.43 12.62
CA ASP A 247 -17.04 -14.75 11.29
C ASP A 247 -16.35 -13.82 10.27
N HIS A 248 -15.72 -14.44 9.28
CA HIS A 248 -15.15 -13.74 8.14
C HIS A 248 -16.04 -13.95 6.93
N SER A 249 -16.84 -12.96 6.58
CA SER A 249 -17.65 -12.98 5.37
C SER A 249 -16.79 -12.76 4.14
N ARG A 250 -16.69 -13.78 3.29
CA ARG A 250 -15.95 -13.70 2.01
C ARG A 250 -16.64 -12.79 0.98
N TRP A 251 -17.94 -12.51 1.15
CA TRP A 251 -18.70 -11.70 0.20
C TRP A 251 -18.51 -10.19 0.39
N ASN A 252 -18.45 -9.73 1.65
CA ASN A 252 -18.33 -8.30 1.99
C ASN A 252 -17.01 -7.96 2.62
N GLU A 253 -16.07 -8.93 2.71
CA GLU A 253 -14.78 -8.74 3.39
C GLU A 253 -14.92 -8.20 4.82
N THR A 254 -16.08 -8.43 5.46
CA THR A 254 -16.34 -8.00 6.83
C THR A 254 -15.93 -9.07 7.82
N ILE A 255 -15.34 -8.60 8.91
CA ILE A 255 -15.10 -9.40 10.10
C ILE A 255 -16.15 -9.01 11.12
N GLU A 256 -16.91 -9.99 11.60
CA GLU A 256 -17.85 -9.83 12.68
C GLU A 256 -17.43 -10.68 13.87
N ILE A 257 -17.34 -10.03 15.03
CA ILE A 257 -17.12 -10.71 16.30
C ILE A 257 -18.42 -10.64 17.06
N ARG A 258 -18.92 -11.80 17.50
CA ARG A 258 -20.19 -11.94 18.20
C ARG A 258 -19.99 -12.46 19.61
N ASP A 259 -20.85 -12.00 20.52
CA ASP A 259 -20.91 -12.50 21.88
C ASP A 259 -21.78 -13.77 21.97
N ALA A 260 -21.87 -14.35 23.18
CA ALA A 260 -22.65 -15.54 23.48
C ALA A 260 -24.18 -15.35 23.24
N ALA A 261 -24.67 -14.12 23.22
CA ALA A 261 -26.07 -13.79 22.91
C ALA A 261 -26.28 -13.58 21.39
N GLY A 262 -25.23 -13.76 20.58
CA GLY A 262 -25.28 -13.50 19.13
C GLY A 262 -25.21 -12.02 18.74
N LYS A 263 -25.04 -11.12 19.70
CA LYS A 263 -24.91 -9.69 19.45
C LYS A 263 -23.55 -9.40 18.81
N VAL A 264 -23.54 -8.59 17.76
CA VAL A 264 -22.31 -8.13 17.11
C VAL A 264 -21.59 -7.13 18.02
N VAL A 265 -20.38 -7.48 18.44
CA VAL A 265 -19.49 -6.65 19.27
C VAL A 265 -18.61 -5.77 18.40
N LEU A 266 -18.11 -6.33 17.30
CA LEU A 266 -17.32 -5.63 16.29
C LEU A 266 -17.78 -6.07 14.91
N SER A 267 -18.03 -5.10 14.03
CA SER A 267 -18.24 -5.33 12.60
C SER A 267 -17.42 -4.31 11.83
N THR A 268 -16.46 -4.80 11.06
CA THR A 268 -15.58 -3.93 10.25
C THR A 268 -15.05 -4.67 9.04
N LEU A 269 -14.56 -3.93 8.06
CA LEU A 269 -13.85 -4.54 6.94
C LEU A 269 -12.54 -5.19 7.43
N ALA A 270 -12.17 -6.35 6.89
CA ALA A 270 -10.92 -7.01 7.21
C ALA A 270 -9.71 -6.09 6.97
N THR A 271 -9.75 -5.35 5.85
CA THR A 271 -8.75 -4.32 5.52
C THR A 271 -8.86 -3.06 6.40
N GLY A 272 -9.87 -2.94 7.23
CA GLY A 272 -10.04 -1.86 8.21
C GLY A 272 -9.27 -2.10 9.50
N ILE A 273 -8.90 -3.33 9.83
CA ILE A 273 -8.07 -3.64 10.98
C ILE A 273 -6.60 -3.66 10.54
N LEU A 274 -5.79 -2.79 11.13
CA LEU A 274 -4.35 -2.81 10.89
C LEU A 274 -3.76 -4.06 11.59
N SER A 275 -2.81 -4.73 10.92
CA SER A 275 -2.26 -6.01 11.40
C SER A 275 -3.33 -7.09 11.63
N HIS A 276 -4.33 -7.17 10.74
CA HIS A 276 -5.52 -8.01 10.94
C HIS A 276 -5.19 -9.50 11.15
N ASP A 277 -4.19 -10.07 10.47
CA ASP A 277 -3.79 -11.46 10.67
C ASP A 277 -3.32 -11.71 12.11
N LEU A 278 -2.52 -10.78 12.64
CA LEU A 278 -2.04 -10.83 14.02
C LEU A 278 -3.19 -10.67 15.02
N PHE A 279 -4.10 -9.74 14.74
CA PHE A 279 -5.30 -9.55 15.57
C PHE A 279 -6.17 -10.79 15.62
N LEU A 280 -6.52 -11.36 14.46
CA LEU A 280 -7.37 -12.55 14.37
C LEU A 280 -6.73 -13.78 14.99
N SER A 281 -5.45 -14.03 14.73
CA SER A 281 -4.75 -15.16 15.31
C SER A 281 -4.61 -15.03 16.84
N THR A 282 -4.35 -13.83 17.34
CA THR A 282 -4.28 -13.55 18.78
C THR A 282 -5.63 -13.79 19.46
N LEU A 283 -6.72 -13.26 18.90
CA LEU A 283 -8.06 -13.49 19.44
C LEU A 283 -8.46 -14.98 19.40
N GLY A 284 -8.18 -15.66 18.28
CA GLY A 284 -8.46 -17.08 18.15
C GLY A 284 -7.80 -17.89 19.27
N LEU A 285 -6.51 -17.69 19.50
CA LEU A 285 -5.77 -18.37 20.57
C LEU A 285 -6.31 -18.05 21.96
N LEU A 286 -6.69 -16.79 22.23
CA LEU A 286 -7.27 -16.40 23.52
C LEU A 286 -8.67 -16.99 23.73
N MET A 287 -9.48 -17.14 22.68
CA MET A 287 -10.81 -17.74 22.75
C MET A 287 -10.73 -19.27 22.98
N GLU A 288 -9.73 -19.95 22.42
CA GLU A 288 -9.50 -21.38 22.57
C GLU A 288 -8.94 -21.75 23.96
N THR A 289 -8.31 -20.80 24.68
CA THR A 289 -7.76 -21.05 26.01
C THR A 289 -8.88 -21.29 27.01
N PRO A 290 -8.91 -22.45 27.72
CA PRO A 290 -9.98 -22.79 28.66
C PRO A 290 -10.13 -21.72 29.76
N ALA A 291 -11.38 -21.46 30.16
CA ALA A 291 -11.68 -20.47 31.22
C ALA A 291 -11.03 -20.79 32.59
N ASN A 292 -10.73 -22.08 32.85
CA ASN A 292 -10.11 -22.53 34.10
C ASN A 292 -8.65 -22.07 34.27
N ASP A 293 -7.95 -21.75 33.21
CA ASP A 293 -6.55 -21.25 33.24
C ASP A 293 -6.46 -19.72 33.30
N ARG A 294 -7.60 -19.05 33.42
CA ARG A 294 -7.66 -17.58 33.48
C ARG A 294 -7.71 -17.14 34.94
N PRO A 295 -6.72 -16.40 35.44
CA PRO A 295 -6.79 -15.83 36.79
C PRO A 295 -7.97 -14.84 36.86
N ALA A 296 -8.73 -14.88 37.96
CA ALA A 296 -9.89 -14.00 38.20
C ALA A 296 -9.47 -12.57 38.58
N THR A 297 -8.67 -11.91 37.75
CA THR A 297 -8.28 -10.53 37.92
C THR A 297 -9.10 -9.61 37.01
N ALA A 298 -9.58 -8.49 37.58
CA ALA A 298 -10.28 -7.49 36.77
C ALA A 298 -9.33 -6.94 35.68
N PRO A 299 -9.79 -6.81 34.42
CA PRO A 299 -8.94 -6.31 33.34
C PRO A 299 -8.52 -4.87 33.63
N THR A 300 -7.22 -4.63 33.64
CA THR A 300 -6.66 -3.27 33.77
C THR A 300 -6.30 -2.77 32.37
N PHE A 301 -7.03 -1.77 31.89
CA PHE A 301 -6.66 -1.03 30.70
C PHE A 301 -5.96 0.27 31.16
N ALA A 302 -4.67 0.38 30.90
CA ALA A 302 -3.85 1.56 31.15
C ALA A 302 -3.91 2.58 30.01
#